data_7c9942f7863bd70dd0a2b10431dabe15
#
_entry.id   7c9942f7863bd70dd0a2b10431dabe15
#
_cell.length_a   1.000
_cell.length_b   1.000
_cell.length_c   1.000
_cell.angle_alpha   90.00
_cell.angle_beta   90.00
_cell.angle_gamma   90.00
#
_symmetry.space_group_name_H-M   'P 1'
#
loop_
_entity.id
_entity.type
_entity.pdbx_description
1 polymer ?
#
loop_
_entity_poly.entity_id
_entity_poly.type
_entity_poly.pdbx_seq_one_letter_code
_entity_poly.pdbx_strand_id
1 'polypeptide(L)'
;MKLKSKMLLWIGTPLVVIFTAMAVFSYWEASDMIEKATEREMRALSEFHAEEVNRMVEGPKGILEGIGRVWSTNIPTDERFLETAKDFTSRPDIDSIYMGFPRETNRPFLYSEEGIVPLNEFDATSRPWYKLAESKEGVQLNEVSTNERTGKSTLALSRAIRHEGQLLAVMGLETNFSDIQNIVAKIKIREHGAAFLLDEQGRFIYHSALGVNDNVHAQGEEDARRLLSKEPIFFTNTYAGVENYYAVHPVGTTGWSLVLFVPKDEVLADVNNLKWAMIVGLIVSLALIGGLLYKISDSIAGPLENMAGAAQEVAKGNLGIVPPQMDRDDEIGQLHNSLLTMVKN
;
A
#
# COMPACT_ATOMS: atom_id res chain seq x y z
N MET A 1 21.54 -41.37 34.08
CA MET A 1 20.26 -41.14 33.34
C MET A 1 19.78 -42.47 32.82
N LYS A 2 18.48 -42.82 33.09
CA LYS A 2 17.85 -44.06 32.60
C LYS A 2 17.76 -44.01 31.07
N LEU A 3 17.73 -45.20 30.43
CA LEU A 3 17.68 -45.31 28.94
C LEU A 3 16.52 -44.52 28.33
N LYS A 4 15.34 -44.57 29.00
CA LYS A 4 14.16 -43.77 28.63
C LYS A 4 14.44 -42.27 28.48
N SER A 5 15.10 -41.66 29.48
CA SER A 5 15.40 -40.22 29.47
C SER A 5 16.41 -39.87 28.37
N LYS A 6 17.37 -40.75 28.08
CA LYS A 6 18.32 -40.53 26.97
C LYS A 6 17.62 -40.56 25.61
N MET A 7 16.74 -41.54 25.36
CA MET A 7 15.98 -41.63 24.10
C MET A 7 15.11 -40.38 23.87
N LEU A 8 14.35 -39.97 24.90
CA LEU A 8 13.52 -38.75 24.82
C LEU A 8 14.37 -37.50 24.52
N LEU A 9 15.56 -37.38 25.13
CA LEU A 9 16.39 -36.22 24.96
C LEU A 9 17.13 -36.20 23.59
N TRP A 10 17.67 -37.36 23.17
CA TRP A 10 18.45 -37.44 21.93
C TRP A 10 17.61 -37.44 20.65
N ILE A 11 16.37 -37.89 20.70
CA ILE A 11 15.45 -37.92 19.57
C ILE A 11 14.48 -36.74 19.63
N GLY A 12 13.92 -36.47 20.83
CA GLY A 12 12.93 -35.40 20.98
C GLY A 12 13.49 -34.01 20.77
N THR A 13 14.68 -33.70 21.34
CA THR A 13 15.25 -32.35 21.23
C THR A 13 15.55 -31.94 19.75
N PRO A 14 16.21 -32.77 18.92
CA PRO A 14 16.41 -32.42 17.50
C PRO A 14 15.10 -32.23 16.75
N LEU A 15 14.07 -33.03 17.00
CA LEU A 15 12.77 -32.89 16.37
C LEU A 15 12.09 -31.55 16.73
N VAL A 16 12.11 -31.16 18.01
CA VAL A 16 11.60 -29.85 18.44
C VAL A 16 12.34 -28.72 17.72
N VAL A 17 13.66 -28.78 17.64
CA VAL A 17 14.48 -27.77 16.97
C VAL A 17 14.12 -27.68 15.48
N ILE A 18 14.03 -28.83 14.79
CA ILE A 18 13.72 -28.87 13.35
C ILE A 18 12.32 -28.30 13.09
N PHE A 19 11.29 -28.76 13.83
CA PHE A 19 9.92 -28.26 13.63
C PHE A 19 9.79 -26.77 13.95
N THR A 20 10.47 -26.29 15.00
CA THR A 20 10.48 -24.86 15.34
C THR A 20 11.16 -24.06 14.24
N ALA A 21 12.30 -24.50 13.75
CA ALA A 21 13.03 -23.84 12.66
C ALA A 21 12.17 -23.79 11.36
N MET A 22 11.52 -24.89 11.02
CA MET A 22 10.60 -24.93 9.87
C MET A 22 9.41 -23.98 10.05
N ALA A 23 8.81 -23.89 11.24
CA ALA A 23 7.70 -22.98 11.50
C ALA A 23 8.13 -21.51 11.37
N VAL A 24 9.27 -21.13 11.95
CA VAL A 24 9.84 -19.81 11.83
C VAL A 24 10.15 -19.46 10.38
N PHE A 25 10.80 -20.37 9.64
CA PHE A 25 11.13 -20.17 8.23
C PHE A 25 9.85 -19.99 7.39
N SER A 26 8.86 -20.85 7.56
CA SER A 26 7.58 -20.75 6.82
C SER A 26 6.83 -19.45 7.12
N TYR A 27 6.86 -18.98 8.36
CA TYR A 27 6.26 -17.70 8.73
C TYR A 27 6.98 -16.52 8.04
N TRP A 28 8.31 -16.54 8.06
CA TRP A 28 9.11 -15.50 7.42
C TRP A 28 8.89 -15.45 5.90
N GLU A 29 8.91 -16.62 5.24
CA GLU A 29 8.65 -16.75 3.81
C GLU A 29 7.24 -16.27 3.42
N ALA A 30 6.22 -16.64 4.21
CA ALA A 30 4.85 -16.21 3.97
C ALA A 30 4.70 -14.69 4.15
N SER A 31 5.35 -14.10 5.16
CA SER A 31 5.35 -12.65 5.38
C SER A 31 5.99 -11.89 4.24
N ASP A 32 7.17 -12.32 3.80
CA ASP A 32 7.90 -11.71 2.67
C ASP A 32 7.11 -11.81 1.36
N MET A 33 6.46 -12.96 1.12
CA MET A 33 5.63 -13.18 -0.07
C MET A 33 4.41 -12.23 -0.10
N ILE A 34 3.72 -12.07 1.04
CA ILE A 34 2.57 -11.17 1.14
C ILE A 34 3.00 -9.71 1.02
N GLU A 35 4.12 -9.31 1.65
CA GLU A 35 4.66 -7.97 1.53
C GLU A 35 4.98 -7.62 0.07
N LYS A 36 5.69 -8.48 -0.65
CA LYS A 36 6.00 -8.31 -2.08
C LYS A 36 4.76 -8.34 -2.97
N ALA A 37 3.75 -9.13 -2.63
CA ALA A 37 2.48 -9.13 -3.36
C ALA A 37 1.74 -7.81 -3.16
N THR A 38 1.69 -7.31 -1.93
CA THR A 38 1.07 -6.02 -1.59
C THR A 38 1.80 -4.85 -2.25
N GLU A 39 3.14 -4.86 -2.26
CA GLU A 39 3.91 -3.84 -2.98
C GLU A 39 3.54 -3.80 -4.45
N ARG A 40 3.49 -4.94 -5.13
CA ARG A 40 3.12 -5.02 -6.56
C ARG A 40 1.70 -4.54 -6.81
N GLU A 41 0.76 -4.95 -5.98
CA GLU A 41 -0.64 -4.53 -6.05
C GLU A 41 -0.78 -3.01 -5.86
N MET A 42 -0.19 -2.46 -4.80
CA MET A 42 -0.26 -1.03 -4.50
C MET A 42 0.43 -0.17 -5.55
N ARG A 43 1.57 -0.62 -6.10
CA ARG A 43 2.23 0.07 -7.21
C ARG A 43 1.35 0.09 -8.46
N ALA A 44 0.77 -1.03 -8.84
CA ALA A 44 -0.12 -1.11 -10.00
C ALA A 44 -1.38 -0.27 -9.83
N LEU A 45 -1.99 -0.29 -8.64
CA LEU A 45 -3.16 0.54 -8.33
C LEU A 45 -2.81 2.04 -8.34
N SER A 46 -1.67 2.42 -7.74
CA SER A 46 -1.24 3.83 -7.72
C SER A 46 -0.94 4.34 -9.13
N GLU A 47 -0.30 3.55 -9.99
CA GLU A 47 -0.06 3.87 -11.39
C GLU A 47 -1.38 4.04 -12.16
N PHE A 48 -2.27 3.06 -12.06
CA PHE A 48 -3.56 3.09 -12.75
C PHE A 48 -4.38 4.34 -12.41
N HIS A 49 -4.53 4.63 -11.12
CA HIS A 49 -5.32 5.78 -10.69
C HIS A 49 -4.60 7.12 -10.88
N ALA A 50 -3.27 7.17 -10.81
CA ALA A 50 -2.51 8.37 -11.17
C ALA A 50 -2.70 8.71 -12.67
N GLU A 51 -2.70 7.71 -13.55
CA GLU A 51 -3.00 7.90 -14.97
C GLU A 51 -4.46 8.30 -15.22
N GLU A 52 -5.40 7.80 -14.43
CA GLU A 52 -6.80 8.20 -14.49
C GLU A 52 -6.96 9.68 -14.12
N VAL A 53 -6.37 10.12 -13.02
CA VAL A 53 -6.33 11.53 -12.60
C VAL A 53 -5.61 12.39 -13.64
N ASN A 54 -4.46 11.94 -14.14
CA ASN A 54 -3.70 12.66 -15.16
C ASN A 54 -4.53 12.94 -16.42
N ARG A 55 -5.28 11.95 -16.91
CA ARG A 55 -6.15 12.13 -18.10
C ARG A 55 -7.21 13.21 -17.90
N MET A 56 -7.73 13.36 -16.68
CA MET A 56 -8.71 14.40 -16.37
C MET A 56 -8.12 15.81 -16.41
N VAL A 57 -6.81 15.94 -16.20
CA VAL A 57 -6.09 17.22 -16.29
C VAL A 57 -5.57 17.47 -17.71
N GLU A 58 -4.99 16.45 -18.35
CA GLU A 58 -4.39 16.58 -19.69
C GLU A 58 -5.44 16.87 -20.79
N GLY A 59 -6.68 16.40 -20.65
CA GLY A 59 -7.75 16.74 -21.60
C GLY A 59 -8.01 18.25 -21.68
N PRO A 60 -8.43 18.90 -20.60
CA PRO A 60 -8.61 20.35 -20.53
C PRO A 60 -7.35 21.15 -20.89
N LYS A 61 -6.16 20.69 -20.47
CA LYS A 61 -4.88 21.29 -20.82
C LYS A 61 -4.63 21.30 -22.33
N GLY A 62 -4.88 20.16 -22.99
CA GLY A 62 -4.75 20.04 -24.44
C GLY A 62 -5.68 20.97 -25.23
N ILE A 63 -6.89 21.22 -24.70
CA ILE A 63 -7.83 22.19 -25.25
C ILE A 63 -7.25 23.61 -25.18
N LEU A 64 -6.79 24.03 -23.99
CA LEU A 64 -6.16 25.36 -23.83
C LEU A 64 -4.92 25.51 -24.71
N GLU A 65 -4.11 24.48 -24.85
CA GLU A 65 -2.95 24.50 -25.74
C GLU A 65 -3.33 24.66 -27.20
N GLY A 66 -4.34 23.91 -27.65
CA GLY A 66 -4.85 23.95 -29.02
C GLY A 66 -5.44 25.32 -29.37
N ILE A 67 -6.35 25.79 -28.55
CA ILE A 67 -7.01 27.09 -28.75
C ILE A 67 -5.98 28.22 -28.67
N GLY A 68 -5.12 28.20 -27.64
CA GLY A 68 -4.09 29.24 -27.46
C GLY A 68 -3.11 29.33 -28.63
N ARG A 69 -2.82 28.20 -29.30
CA ARG A 69 -1.99 28.19 -30.51
C ARG A 69 -2.72 28.82 -31.70
N VAL A 70 -4.00 28.50 -31.89
CA VAL A 70 -4.79 29.10 -32.98
C VAL A 70 -4.97 30.61 -32.77
N TRP A 71 -5.26 31.02 -31.56
CA TRP A 71 -5.55 32.43 -31.26
C TRP A 71 -4.30 33.29 -31.04
N SER A 72 -3.10 32.71 -31.00
CA SER A 72 -1.84 33.49 -31.01
C SER A 72 -1.61 34.28 -32.28
N THR A 73 -2.20 33.87 -33.41
CA THR A 73 -2.11 34.58 -34.67
C THR A 73 -3.26 35.55 -34.90
N ASN A 74 -4.44 35.28 -34.38
CA ASN A 74 -5.61 36.14 -34.53
C ASN A 74 -6.59 35.92 -33.36
N ILE A 75 -6.61 36.86 -32.42
CA ILE A 75 -7.55 36.84 -31.30
C ILE A 75 -9.00 36.95 -31.82
N PRO A 76 -9.93 36.09 -31.39
CA PRO A 76 -11.31 36.14 -31.83
C PRO A 76 -12.01 37.43 -31.42
N THR A 77 -13.08 37.78 -32.13
CA THR A 77 -14.03 38.78 -31.63
C THR A 77 -14.73 38.26 -30.38
N ASP A 78 -15.33 39.15 -29.60
CA ASP A 78 -15.98 38.80 -28.35
C ASP A 78 -17.13 37.82 -28.60
N GLU A 79 -17.93 38.03 -29.67
CA GLU A 79 -19.03 37.13 -30.07
C GLU A 79 -18.51 35.74 -30.45
N ARG A 80 -17.45 35.68 -31.25
CA ARG A 80 -16.86 34.41 -31.67
C ARG A 80 -16.24 33.64 -30.51
N PHE A 81 -15.66 34.35 -29.54
CA PHE A 81 -15.19 33.70 -28.32
C PHE A 81 -16.34 33.05 -27.58
N LEU A 82 -17.44 33.79 -27.35
CA LEU A 82 -18.60 33.31 -26.58
C LEU A 82 -19.32 32.13 -27.29
N GLU A 83 -19.41 32.13 -28.61
CA GLU A 83 -19.89 30.98 -29.37
C GLU A 83 -19.02 29.75 -29.17
N THR A 84 -17.70 29.90 -29.32
CA THR A 84 -16.74 28.82 -29.13
C THR A 84 -16.76 28.31 -27.65
N ALA A 85 -16.87 29.22 -26.70
CA ALA A 85 -16.94 28.90 -25.27
C ALA A 85 -18.18 28.04 -24.94
N LYS A 86 -19.33 28.33 -25.55
CA LYS A 86 -20.56 27.50 -25.36
C LYS A 86 -20.39 26.08 -25.87
N ASP A 87 -19.71 25.90 -27.01
CA ASP A 87 -19.44 24.55 -27.55
C ASP A 87 -18.57 23.74 -26.60
N PHE A 88 -17.54 24.35 -26.00
CA PHE A 88 -16.67 23.69 -25.03
C PHE A 88 -17.37 23.39 -23.69
N THR A 89 -18.15 24.33 -23.17
CA THR A 89 -18.90 24.12 -21.91
C THR A 89 -20.08 23.15 -22.04
N SER A 90 -20.42 22.71 -23.26
CA SER A 90 -21.34 21.59 -23.48
C SER A 90 -20.72 20.24 -23.08
N ARG A 91 -19.40 20.18 -22.92
CA ARG A 91 -18.68 18.99 -22.48
C ARG A 91 -18.75 18.84 -20.95
N PRO A 92 -18.92 17.61 -20.44
CA PRO A 92 -19.06 17.39 -18.99
C PRO A 92 -17.79 17.67 -18.19
N ASP A 93 -16.62 17.71 -18.85
CA ASP A 93 -15.30 17.91 -18.25
C ASP A 93 -14.88 19.38 -18.18
N ILE A 94 -15.70 20.31 -18.68
CA ILE A 94 -15.43 21.76 -18.71
C ILE A 94 -16.60 22.51 -18.07
N ASP A 95 -16.34 23.15 -16.93
CA ASP A 95 -17.32 23.97 -16.25
C ASP A 95 -17.43 25.37 -16.86
N SER A 96 -16.31 26.00 -17.15
CA SER A 96 -16.26 27.35 -17.73
C SER A 96 -15.00 27.62 -18.53
N ILE A 97 -15.11 28.55 -19.47
CA ILE A 97 -13.98 29.14 -20.22
C ILE A 97 -14.10 30.65 -20.18
N TYR A 98 -12.98 31.31 -20.01
CA TYR A 98 -12.94 32.76 -19.92
C TYR A 98 -11.64 33.33 -20.52
N MET A 99 -11.68 34.64 -20.86
CA MET A 99 -10.56 35.36 -21.42
C MET A 99 -10.45 36.75 -20.80
N GLY A 100 -9.27 37.06 -20.25
CA GLY A 100 -8.90 38.37 -19.76
C GLY A 100 -7.87 39.03 -20.64
N PHE A 101 -7.93 40.37 -20.79
CA PHE A 101 -7.04 41.13 -21.61
C PHE A 101 -6.14 42.04 -20.77
N PRO A 102 -4.96 42.43 -21.30
CA PRO A 102 -4.14 43.44 -20.65
C PRO A 102 -4.92 44.75 -20.44
N ARG A 103 -4.74 45.37 -19.28
CA ARG A 103 -5.54 46.52 -18.84
C ARG A 103 -5.50 47.70 -19.80
N GLU A 104 -4.34 47.92 -20.46
CA GLU A 104 -4.13 48.95 -21.43
C GLU A 104 -4.96 48.80 -22.71
N THR A 105 -5.48 47.62 -22.98
CA THR A 105 -6.37 47.38 -24.13
C THR A 105 -7.78 47.87 -23.89
N ASN A 106 -8.14 48.16 -22.65
CA ASN A 106 -9.50 48.53 -22.21
C ASN A 106 -10.61 47.59 -22.68
N ARG A 107 -10.25 46.29 -22.95
CA ARG A 107 -11.22 45.26 -23.35
C ARG A 107 -11.92 44.64 -22.12
N PRO A 108 -13.20 44.22 -22.27
CA PRO A 108 -13.94 43.58 -21.20
C PRO A 108 -13.41 42.16 -20.92
N PHE A 109 -13.76 41.62 -19.77
CA PHE A 109 -13.57 40.21 -19.46
C PHE A 109 -14.66 39.39 -20.15
N LEU A 110 -14.26 38.31 -20.83
CA LEU A 110 -15.18 37.42 -21.52
C LEU A 110 -15.32 36.13 -20.70
N TYR A 111 -16.55 35.78 -20.37
CA TYR A 111 -16.87 34.62 -19.57
C TYR A 111 -17.99 33.80 -20.17
N SER A 112 -17.80 32.49 -20.32
CA SER A 112 -18.74 31.60 -21.03
C SER A 112 -20.17 31.63 -20.45
N GLU A 113 -20.34 31.89 -19.19
CA GLU A 113 -21.61 31.85 -18.51
C GLU A 113 -22.32 33.22 -18.43
N GLU A 114 -21.56 34.29 -18.23
CA GLU A 114 -22.08 35.66 -18.03
C GLU A 114 -21.94 36.54 -19.29
N GLY A 115 -21.20 36.06 -20.29
CA GLY A 115 -20.97 36.84 -21.51
C GLY A 115 -19.87 37.86 -21.37
N ILE A 116 -20.16 39.10 -21.65
CA ILE A 116 -19.21 40.23 -21.63
C ILE A 116 -19.32 40.94 -20.30
N VAL A 117 -18.28 40.88 -19.48
CA VAL A 117 -18.22 41.54 -18.17
C VAL A 117 -17.34 42.80 -18.27
N PRO A 118 -17.88 43.97 -18.01
CA PRO A 118 -17.14 45.23 -18.11
C PRO A 118 -15.90 45.28 -17.19
N LEU A 119 -14.84 45.99 -17.63
CA LEU A 119 -13.58 46.09 -16.87
C LEU A 119 -13.78 46.77 -15.48
N ASN A 120 -14.74 47.63 -15.34
CA ASN A 120 -15.06 48.29 -14.04
C ASN A 120 -15.77 47.34 -13.06
N GLU A 121 -16.34 46.20 -13.53
CA GLU A 121 -16.96 45.18 -12.70
C GLU A 121 -15.98 44.06 -12.37
N PHE A 122 -15.12 43.69 -13.31
CA PHE A 122 -14.15 42.64 -13.10
C PHE A 122 -12.79 42.93 -13.81
N ASP A 123 -11.74 43.06 -13.02
CA ASP A 123 -10.37 43.17 -13.51
C ASP A 123 -9.64 41.83 -13.44
N ALA A 124 -9.55 41.15 -14.58
CA ALA A 124 -8.87 39.87 -14.71
C ALA A 124 -7.37 39.94 -14.35
N THR A 125 -6.70 41.08 -14.62
CA THR A 125 -5.25 41.23 -14.42
C THR A 125 -4.85 41.18 -12.93
N SER A 126 -5.79 41.43 -12.04
CA SER A 126 -5.59 41.33 -10.59
C SER A 126 -5.59 39.89 -10.06
N ARG A 127 -6.12 38.95 -10.84
CA ARG A 127 -6.39 37.57 -10.40
C ARG A 127 -5.16 36.65 -10.43
N PRO A 128 -5.03 35.71 -9.48
CA PRO A 128 -3.89 34.80 -9.42
C PRO A 128 -3.65 33.99 -10.70
N TRP A 129 -4.71 33.46 -11.31
CA TRP A 129 -4.62 32.68 -12.55
C TRP A 129 -4.06 33.49 -13.74
N TYR A 130 -4.41 34.77 -13.83
CA TYR A 130 -3.90 35.67 -14.86
C TYR A 130 -2.41 35.93 -14.68
N LYS A 131 -2.01 36.32 -13.47
CA LYS A 131 -0.61 36.61 -13.13
C LYS A 131 0.30 35.39 -13.29
N LEU A 132 -0.20 34.21 -12.92
CA LEU A 132 0.54 32.97 -13.07
C LEU A 132 0.80 32.66 -14.55
N ALA A 133 -0.22 32.73 -15.40
CA ALA A 133 -0.07 32.49 -16.83
C ALA A 133 0.75 33.59 -17.53
N GLU A 134 0.60 34.84 -17.11
CA GLU A 134 1.42 35.96 -17.64
C GLU A 134 2.92 35.75 -17.36
N SER A 135 3.26 35.18 -16.18
CA SER A 135 4.67 35.04 -15.76
C SER A 135 5.36 33.80 -16.32
N LYS A 136 4.62 32.82 -16.88
CA LYS A 136 5.15 31.54 -17.33
C LYS A 136 4.68 31.19 -18.73
N GLU A 137 5.43 30.33 -19.42
CA GLU A 137 5.02 29.78 -20.72
C GLU A 137 4.17 28.51 -20.55
N GLY A 138 3.34 28.23 -21.57
CA GLY A 138 2.49 27.04 -21.58
C GLY A 138 1.25 27.16 -20.71
N VAL A 139 0.57 26.05 -20.51
CA VAL A 139 -0.61 25.95 -19.64
C VAL A 139 -0.15 25.81 -18.19
N GLN A 140 -0.72 26.62 -17.32
CA GLN A 140 -0.46 26.61 -15.89
C GLN A 140 -1.66 25.99 -15.16
N LEU A 141 -1.38 25.08 -14.23
CA LEU A 141 -2.35 24.61 -13.26
C LEU A 141 -2.41 25.62 -12.10
N ASN A 142 -3.60 26.07 -11.79
CA ASN A 142 -3.82 26.94 -10.64
C ASN A 142 -4.21 26.12 -9.41
N GLU A 143 -4.22 26.78 -8.26
CA GLU A 143 -4.69 26.14 -7.03
C GLU A 143 -6.14 25.72 -7.15
N VAL A 144 -6.48 24.57 -6.57
CA VAL A 144 -7.86 24.13 -6.43
C VAL A 144 -8.59 25.14 -5.56
N SER A 145 -9.71 25.64 -6.04
CA SER A 145 -10.53 26.63 -5.35
C SER A 145 -11.98 26.18 -5.32
N THR A 146 -12.76 26.84 -4.49
CA THR A 146 -14.21 26.67 -4.51
C THR A 146 -14.80 27.77 -5.39
N ASN A 147 -15.54 27.39 -6.41
CA ASN A 147 -16.31 28.34 -7.20
C ASN A 147 -17.38 28.99 -6.30
N GLU A 148 -17.29 30.27 -6.08
CA GLU A 148 -18.15 31.01 -5.14
C GLU A 148 -19.63 30.91 -5.49
N ARG A 149 -19.96 30.71 -6.77
CA ARG A 149 -21.32 30.63 -7.27
C ARG A 149 -21.94 29.24 -7.17
N THR A 150 -21.17 28.21 -7.53
CA THR A 150 -21.68 26.83 -7.57
C THR A 150 -21.40 26.06 -6.29
N GLY A 151 -20.50 26.55 -5.43
CA GLY A 151 -20.01 25.85 -4.24
C GLY A 151 -19.18 24.61 -4.54
N LYS A 152 -18.89 24.34 -5.82
CA LYS A 152 -18.09 23.19 -6.24
C LYS A 152 -16.60 23.47 -6.18
N SER A 153 -15.82 22.46 -5.88
CA SER A 153 -14.37 22.52 -6.04
C SER A 153 -14.01 22.51 -7.52
N THR A 154 -13.24 23.51 -7.96
CA THR A 154 -12.79 23.66 -9.34
C THR A 154 -11.28 23.69 -9.44
N LEU A 155 -10.77 23.14 -10.53
CA LEU A 155 -9.39 23.29 -10.94
C LEU A 155 -9.36 24.24 -12.14
N ALA A 156 -8.71 25.39 -11.96
CA ALA A 156 -8.51 26.33 -13.04
C ALA A 156 -7.18 26.05 -13.74
N LEU A 157 -7.21 26.02 -15.06
CA LEU A 157 -6.05 26.01 -15.92
C LEU A 157 -5.99 27.35 -16.65
N SER A 158 -4.81 27.92 -16.82
CA SER A 158 -4.66 29.21 -17.53
C SER A 158 -3.46 29.21 -18.46
N ARG A 159 -3.56 29.98 -19.52
CA ARG A 159 -2.50 30.17 -20.52
C ARG A 159 -2.45 31.58 -21.07
N ALA A 160 -1.26 32.17 -21.13
CA ALA A 160 -1.03 33.39 -21.86
C ALA A 160 -1.05 33.13 -23.37
N ILE A 161 -1.77 33.98 -24.10
CA ILE A 161 -1.79 34.03 -25.56
C ILE A 161 -0.86 35.19 -25.96
N ARG A 162 0.22 34.85 -26.66
CA ARG A 162 1.23 35.82 -27.10
C ARG A 162 1.40 35.77 -28.59
N HIS A 163 1.70 36.92 -29.17
CA HIS A 163 2.11 37.07 -30.57
C HIS A 163 3.41 37.85 -30.60
N GLU A 164 4.45 37.30 -31.21
CA GLU A 164 5.78 37.92 -31.27
C GLU A 164 6.31 38.45 -29.91
N GLY A 165 6.00 37.68 -28.84
CA GLY A 165 6.39 38.01 -27.45
C GLY A 165 5.42 38.94 -26.72
N GLN A 166 4.54 39.66 -27.44
CA GLN A 166 3.54 40.54 -26.84
C GLN A 166 2.39 39.77 -26.27
N LEU A 167 1.98 40.05 -25.03
CA LEU A 167 0.80 39.47 -24.41
C LEU A 167 -0.46 40.04 -25.06
N LEU A 168 -1.29 39.19 -25.64
CA LEU A 168 -2.55 39.58 -26.27
C LEU A 168 -3.75 39.34 -25.32
N ALA A 169 -3.73 38.23 -24.63
CA ALA A 169 -4.76 37.82 -23.64
C ALA A 169 -4.23 36.72 -22.75
N VAL A 170 -4.94 36.49 -21.64
CA VAL A 170 -4.83 35.24 -20.85
C VAL A 170 -6.16 34.53 -20.89
N MET A 171 -6.12 33.28 -21.31
CA MET A 171 -7.28 32.42 -21.33
C MET A 171 -7.27 31.49 -20.13
N GLY A 172 -8.44 31.27 -19.52
CA GLY A 172 -8.63 30.33 -18.44
C GLY A 172 -9.72 29.32 -18.76
N LEU A 173 -9.63 28.15 -18.16
CA LEU A 173 -10.60 27.08 -18.23
C LEU A 173 -10.75 26.51 -16.84
N GLU A 174 -11.97 26.30 -16.39
CA GLU A 174 -12.28 25.61 -15.15
C GLU A 174 -12.86 24.23 -15.43
N THR A 175 -12.41 23.24 -14.68
CA THR A 175 -12.91 21.88 -14.73
C THR A 175 -13.40 21.46 -13.36
N ASN A 176 -14.40 20.57 -13.34
CA ASN A 176 -14.99 20.05 -12.11
C ASN A 176 -13.96 19.17 -11.37
N PHE A 177 -13.38 19.72 -10.32
CA PHE A 177 -12.42 19.00 -9.51
C PHE A 177 -13.07 17.92 -8.64
N SER A 178 -14.37 17.98 -8.38
CA SER A 178 -15.08 16.97 -7.59
C SER A 178 -15.00 15.58 -8.22
N ASP A 179 -14.85 15.47 -9.53
CA ASP A 179 -14.70 14.17 -10.20
C ASP A 179 -13.35 13.53 -9.89
N ILE A 180 -12.27 14.32 -9.83
CA ILE A 180 -10.95 13.85 -9.38
C ILE A 180 -11.02 13.42 -7.91
N GLN A 181 -11.66 14.22 -7.05
CA GLN A 181 -11.86 13.87 -5.65
C GLN A 181 -12.64 12.55 -5.50
N ASN A 182 -13.69 12.36 -6.31
CA ASN A 182 -14.50 11.14 -6.30
C ASN A 182 -13.72 9.90 -6.73
N ILE A 183 -12.79 10.03 -7.69
CA ILE A 183 -11.90 8.93 -8.08
C ILE A 183 -11.04 8.55 -6.88
N VAL A 184 -10.32 9.51 -6.30
CA VAL A 184 -9.40 9.25 -5.18
C VAL A 184 -10.15 8.71 -3.96
N ALA A 185 -11.35 9.24 -3.67
CA ALA A 185 -12.21 8.79 -2.57
C ALA A 185 -12.68 7.33 -2.70
N LYS A 186 -12.82 6.84 -3.91
CA LYS A 186 -13.25 5.46 -4.18
C LYS A 186 -12.12 4.44 -4.10
N ILE A 187 -10.87 4.89 -4.07
CA ILE A 187 -9.72 3.98 -3.92
C ILE A 187 -9.74 3.41 -2.51
N LYS A 188 -9.97 2.10 -2.44
CA LYS A 188 -9.95 1.34 -1.21
C LYS A 188 -8.97 0.20 -1.33
N ILE A 189 -8.15 0.03 -0.31
CA ILE A 189 -7.17 -1.03 -0.22
C ILE A 189 -7.49 -1.79 1.06
N ARG A 190 -7.99 -3.02 0.93
CA ARG A 190 -8.54 -3.80 2.04
C ARG A 190 -9.66 -3.05 2.78
N GLU A 191 -9.70 -3.05 4.12
CA GLU A 191 -10.77 -2.43 4.91
C GLU A 191 -10.47 -0.96 5.28
N HIS A 192 -9.23 -0.66 5.69
CA HIS A 192 -8.84 0.64 6.23
C HIS A 192 -7.84 1.42 5.36
N GLY A 193 -7.30 0.78 4.31
CA GLY A 193 -6.44 1.47 3.37
C GLY A 193 -7.22 2.42 2.47
N ALA A 194 -6.59 3.53 2.12
CA ALA A 194 -7.20 4.60 1.34
C ALA A 194 -6.14 5.32 0.49
N ALA A 195 -6.58 6.37 -0.21
CA ALA A 195 -5.71 7.23 -0.99
C ALA A 195 -5.92 8.69 -0.66
N PHE A 196 -4.89 9.50 -0.92
CA PHE A 196 -4.96 10.95 -0.90
C PHE A 196 -4.09 11.54 -2.01
N LEU A 197 -4.34 12.79 -2.33
CA LEU A 197 -3.67 13.53 -3.40
C LEU A 197 -3.00 14.77 -2.83
N LEU A 198 -1.74 14.97 -3.18
CA LEU A 198 -0.90 16.09 -2.77
C LEU A 198 -0.52 16.96 -3.96
N ASP A 199 -0.38 18.27 -3.74
CA ASP A 199 0.26 19.16 -4.69
C ASP A 199 1.80 19.17 -4.54
N GLU A 200 2.47 19.91 -5.42
CA GLU A 200 3.93 20.03 -5.42
C GLU A 200 4.49 20.66 -4.13
N GLN A 201 3.69 21.42 -3.39
CA GLN A 201 4.04 22.06 -2.12
C GLN A 201 3.69 21.20 -0.91
N GLY A 202 3.18 19.98 -1.12
CA GLY A 202 2.81 19.04 -0.05
C GLY A 202 1.47 19.36 0.64
N ARG A 203 0.63 20.20 0.04
CA ARG A 203 -0.72 20.48 0.53
C ARG A 203 -1.67 19.37 0.07
N PHE A 204 -2.61 19.01 0.92
CA PHE A 204 -3.63 18.02 0.55
C PHE A 204 -4.62 18.63 -0.44
N ILE A 205 -4.61 18.14 -1.67
CA ILE A 205 -5.64 18.44 -2.67
C ILE A 205 -6.89 17.61 -2.37
N TYR A 206 -6.72 16.38 -1.91
CA TYR A 206 -7.76 15.52 -1.39
C TYR A 206 -7.21 14.62 -0.27
N HIS A 207 -7.94 14.53 0.83
CA HIS A 207 -7.74 13.57 1.90
C HIS A 207 -9.08 13.29 2.59
N SER A 208 -9.32 12.06 3.05
CA SER A 208 -10.60 11.67 3.66
C SER A 208 -10.90 12.34 5.01
N ALA A 209 -9.86 12.81 5.72
CA ALA A 209 -9.96 13.38 7.06
C ALA A 209 -9.27 14.74 7.22
N LEU A 210 -8.31 15.09 6.38
CA LEU A 210 -7.56 16.35 6.43
C LEU A 210 -8.05 17.33 5.38
N GLY A 211 -7.95 18.62 5.68
CA GLY A 211 -8.41 19.69 4.79
C GLY A 211 -7.31 20.16 3.82
N VAL A 212 -7.72 20.94 2.82
CA VAL A 212 -6.82 21.54 1.81
C VAL A 212 -5.78 22.52 2.40
N ASN A 213 -5.94 22.93 3.65
CA ASN A 213 -4.97 23.79 4.35
C ASN A 213 -3.91 23.01 5.13
N ASP A 214 -4.09 21.69 5.26
CA ASP A 214 -3.12 20.82 5.93
C ASP A 214 -1.98 20.50 4.97
N ASN A 215 -0.78 20.28 5.53
CA ASN A 215 0.43 20.04 4.74
C ASN A 215 1.24 18.88 5.34
N VAL A 216 1.78 18.03 4.46
CA VAL A 216 2.59 16.87 4.86
C VAL A 216 3.89 17.25 5.57
N HIS A 217 4.42 18.46 5.35
CA HIS A 217 5.60 18.96 6.07
C HIS A 217 5.38 19.09 7.59
N ALA A 218 4.12 19.18 8.03
CA ALA A 218 3.79 19.13 9.45
C ALA A 218 4.07 17.76 10.10
N GLN A 219 4.20 16.72 9.30
CA GLN A 219 4.51 15.35 9.76
C GLN A 219 6.01 15.06 9.80
N GLY A 220 6.84 15.87 9.17
CA GLY A 220 8.29 15.77 9.11
C GLY A 220 8.85 15.90 7.70
N GLU A 221 10.03 16.48 7.57
CA GLU A 221 10.65 16.75 6.26
C GLU A 221 11.04 15.48 5.49
N GLU A 222 11.43 14.41 6.17
CA GLU A 222 11.80 13.14 5.53
C GLU A 222 10.57 12.46 4.94
N ASP A 223 9.47 12.45 5.68
CA ASP A 223 8.20 11.87 5.21
C ASP A 223 7.63 12.69 4.06
N ALA A 224 7.64 14.01 4.16
CA ALA A 224 7.23 14.88 3.08
C ALA A 224 8.03 14.63 1.80
N ARG A 225 9.35 14.46 1.90
CA ARG A 225 10.21 14.18 0.74
C ARG A 225 9.85 12.85 0.06
N ARG A 226 9.50 11.82 0.83
CA ARG A 226 9.05 10.53 0.28
C ARG A 226 7.68 10.66 -0.37
N LEU A 227 6.74 11.33 0.30
CA LEU A 227 5.38 11.53 -0.20
C LEU A 227 5.31 12.43 -1.46
N LEU A 228 6.30 13.29 -1.66
CA LEU A 228 6.46 14.16 -2.82
C LEU A 228 7.50 13.65 -3.83
N SER A 229 7.77 12.34 -3.83
CA SER A 229 8.70 11.73 -4.77
C SER A 229 8.25 11.93 -6.22
N LYS A 230 9.19 12.30 -7.08
CA LYS A 230 8.97 12.42 -8.54
C LYS A 230 9.06 11.07 -9.26
N GLU A 231 9.42 10.02 -8.54
CA GLU A 231 9.47 8.65 -9.06
C GLU A 231 8.54 7.75 -8.23
N PRO A 232 7.96 6.70 -8.83
CA PRO A 232 7.14 5.76 -8.09
C PRO A 232 7.95 5.06 -6.99
N ILE A 233 7.51 5.19 -5.74
CA ILE A 233 8.16 4.54 -4.59
C ILE A 233 7.16 3.77 -3.74
N PHE A 234 7.69 2.78 -3.03
CA PHE A 234 6.97 2.02 -2.00
C PHE A 234 7.83 2.01 -0.73
N PHE A 235 7.23 2.30 0.41
CA PHE A 235 7.94 2.32 1.70
C PHE A 235 6.97 2.09 2.86
N THR A 236 7.55 1.80 4.02
CA THR A 236 6.82 1.67 5.28
C THR A 236 7.08 2.90 6.14
N ASN A 237 6.04 3.43 6.75
CA ASN A 237 6.14 4.52 7.73
C ASN A 237 5.07 4.42 8.80
N THR A 238 5.33 5.02 9.96
CA THR A 238 4.39 5.07 11.08
C THR A 238 3.73 6.44 11.14
N TYR A 239 2.40 6.45 11.05
CA TYR A 239 1.59 7.65 11.22
C TYR A 239 0.57 7.44 12.34
N ALA A 240 0.49 8.38 13.28
CA ALA A 240 -0.41 8.31 14.44
C ALA A 240 -0.30 6.99 15.25
N GLY A 241 0.89 6.38 15.29
CA GLY A 241 1.14 5.13 16.00
C GLY A 241 0.78 3.86 15.21
N VAL A 242 0.29 3.98 13.96
CA VAL A 242 -0.01 2.87 13.06
C VAL A 242 1.07 2.76 11.99
N GLU A 243 1.68 1.59 11.87
CA GLU A 243 2.64 1.30 10.80
C GLU A 243 1.86 0.98 9.51
N ASN A 244 2.14 1.72 8.43
CA ASN A 244 1.47 1.59 7.15
C ASN A 244 2.47 1.33 6.02
N TYR A 245 2.04 0.61 5.00
CA TYR A 245 2.67 0.61 3.68
C TYR A 245 2.13 1.79 2.88
N TYR A 246 3.04 2.48 2.20
CA TYR A 246 2.74 3.60 1.31
C TYR A 246 3.22 3.30 -0.10
N ALA A 247 2.37 3.56 -1.10
CA ALA A 247 2.76 3.61 -2.50
C ALA A 247 2.50 5.02 -3.03
N VAL A 248 3.52 5.65 -3.56
CA VAL A 248 3.45 7.00 -4.13
C VAL A 248 3.67 6.91 -5.63
N HIS A 249 2.81 7.56 -6.40
CA HIS A 249 2.96 7.69 -7.83
C HIS A 249 2.76 9.15 -8.27
N PRO A 250 3.69 9.77 -9.02
CA PRO A 250 3.51 11.11 -9.55
C PRO A 250 2.40 11.12 -10.62
N VAL A 251 1.60 12.18 -10.63
CA VAL A 251 0.48 12.33 -11.57
C VAL A 251 0.94 13.10 -12.80
N GLY A 252 1.41 12.39 -13.81
CA GLY A 252 1.86 12.96 -15.09
C GLY A 252 2.82 14.14 -14.90
N THR A 253 2.49 15.27 -15.56
CA THR A 253 3.26 16.52 -15.50
C THR A 253 2.65 17.56 -14.57
N THR A 254 1.67 17.19 -13.74
CA THR A 254 0.94 18.13 -12.89
C THR A 254 1.74 18.63 -11.68
N GLY A 255 2.79 17.90 -11.30
CA GLY A 255 3.51 18.11 -10.04
C GLY A 255 2.80 17.48 -8.83
N TRP A 256 1.65 16.83 -9.04
CA TRP A 256 0.89 16.15 -7.97
C TRP A 256 1.42 14.76 -7.68
N SER A 257 1.18 14.30 -6.46
CA SER A 257 1.49 12.93 -6.02
C SER A 257 0.23 12.25 -5.54
N LEU A 258 -0.12 11.12 -6.17
CA LEU A 258 -1.13 10.22 -5.65
C LEU A 258 -0.46 9.26 -4.65
N VAL A 259 -0.99 9.22 -3.44
CA VAL A 259 -0.48 8.39 -2.35
C VAL A 259 -1.56 7.41 -1.93
N LEU A 260 -1.20 6.13 -1.96
CA LEU A 260 -2.00 5.04 -1.43
C LEU A 260 -1.38 4.57 -0.12
N PHE A 261 -2.19 4.25 0.89
CA PHE A 261 -1.69 3.66 2.13
C PHE A 261 -2.60 2.54 2.63
N VAL A 262 -2.02 1.60 3.37
CA VAL A 262 -2.74 0.50 4.02
C VAL A 262 -2.02 0.11 5.31
N PRO A 263 -2.77 -0.14 6.43
CA PRO A 263 -2.17 -0.61 7.66
C PRO A 263 -1.45 -1.96 7.47
N LYS A 264 -0.20 -2.04 7.95
CA LYS A 264 0.63 -3.24 7.83
C LYS A 264 0.03 -4.44 8.56
N ASP A 265 -0.55 -4.19 9.72
CA ASP A 265 -1.20 -5.26 10.51
C ASP A 265 -2.37 -5.88 9.76
N GLU A 266 -3.10 -5.10 8.98
CA GLU A 266 -4.19 -5.60 8.14
C GLU A 266 -3.69 -6.45 6.98
N VAL A 267 -2.58 -6.04 6.36
CA VAL A 267 -1.93 -6.83 5.29
C VAL A 267 -1.41 -8.16 5.83
N LEU A 268 -0.84 -8.16 7.05
CA LEU A 268 -0.27 -9.34 7.67
C LEU A 268 -1.29 -10.15 8.51
N ALA A 269 -2.55 -9.74 8.56
CA ALA A 269 -3.58 -10.42 9.36
C ALA A 269 -3.70 -11.92 9.01
N ASP A 270 -3.70 -12.26 7.72
CA ASP A 270 -3.78 -13.65 7.25
C ASP A 270 -2.53 -14.46 7.66
N VAL A 271 -1.35 -13.85 7.63
CA VAL A 271 -0.10 -14.48 8.09
C VAL A 271 -0.11 -14.67 9.60
N ASN A 272 -0.65 -13.73 10.35
CA ASN A 272 -0.79 -13.85 11.79
C ASN A 272 -1.78 -14.98 12.18
N ASN A 273 -2.86 -15.18 11.43
CA ASN A 273 -3.77 -16.31 11.60
C ASN A 273 -3.06 -17.64 11.29
N LEU A 274 -2.26 -17.68 10.22
CA LEU A 274 -1.44 -18.84 9.88
C LEU A 274 -0.43 -19.17 10.99
N LYS A 275 0.21 -18.16 11.60
CA LYS A 275 1.12 -18.31 12.74
C LYS A 275 0.48 -19.09 13.88
N TRP A 276 -0.75 -18.76 14.26
CA TRP A 276 -1.46 -19.48 15.33
C TRP A 276 -1.78 -20.92 14.93
N ALA A 277 -2.20 -21.17 13.70
CA ALA A 277 -2.42 -22.53 13.20
C ALA A 277 -1.12 -23.34 13.22
N MET A 278 0.01 -22.75 12.87
CA MET A 278 1.32 -23.40 12.93
C MET A 278 1.75 -23.71 14.36
N ILE A 279 1.53 -22.81 15.32
CA ILE A 279 1.84 -23.03 16.74
C ILE A 279 1.00 -24.19 17.28
N VAL A 280 -0.29 -24.21 17.00
CA VAL A 280 -1.18 -25.30 17.42
C VAL A 280 -0.75 -26.62 16.78
N GLY A 281 -0.48 -26.63 15.48
CA GLY A 281 0.04 -27.80 14.76
C GLY A 281 1.35 -28.32 15.33
N LEU A 282 2.27 -27.43 15.70
CA LEU A 282 3.54 -27.77 16.36
C LEU A 282 3.28 -28.47 17.71
N ILE A 283 2.43 -27.89 18.56
CA ILE A 283 2.09 -28.46 19.87
C ILE A 283 1.49 -29.83 19.73
N VAL A 284 0.53 -30.03 18.82
CA VAL A 284 -0.12 -31.34 18.56
C VAL A 284 0.91 -32.34 18.05
N SER A 285 1.76 -31.98 17.11
CA SER A 285 2.81 -32.85 16.57
C SER A 285 3.80 -33.29 17.65
N LEU A 286 4.24 -32.36 18.50
CA LEU A 286 5.13 -32.67 19.62
C LEU A 286 4.48 -33.58 20.66
N ALA A 287 3.18 -33.39 20.96
CA ALA A 287 2.45 -34.25 21.86
C ALA A 287 2.33 -35.69 21.30
N LEU A 288 2.01 -35.82 20.00
CA LEU A 288 1.93 -37.11 19.32
C LEU A 288 3.27 -37.84 19.32
N ILE A 289 4.35 -37.13 18.93
CA ILE A 289 5.71 -37.68 18.89
C ILE A 289 6.18 -38.05 20.29
N GLY A 290 5.92 -37.22 21.31
CA GLY A 290 6.26 -37.48 22.69
C GLY A 290 5.53 -38.73 23.23
N GLY A 291 4.24 -38.86 22.92
CA GLY A 291 3.46 -40.06 23.26
C GLY A 291 3.96 -41.32 22.59
N LEU A 292 4.31 -41.24 21.29
CA LEU A 292 4.91 -42.34 20.53
C LEU A 292 6.27 -42.78 21.11
N LEU A 293 7.16 -41.80 21.36
CA LEU A 293 8.46 -42.04 21.96
C LEU A 293 8.35 -42.64 23.36
N TYR A 294 7.40 -42.15 24.16
CA TYR A 294 7.12 -42.73 25.48
C TYR A 294 6.70 -44.20 25.37
N LYS A 295 5.76 -44.53 24.47
CA LYS A 295 5.28 -45.90 24.25
C LYS A 295 6.37 -46.82 23.75
N ILE A 296 7.19 -46.39 22.77
CA ILE A 296 8.33 -47.14 22.27
C ILE A 296 9.37 -47.35 23.37
N SER A 297 9.69 -46.32 24.13
CA SER A 297 10.66 -46.36 25.20
C SER A 297 10.20 -47.32 26.32
N ASP A 298 8.92 -47.34 26.63
CA ASP A 298 8.34 -48.28 27.62
C ASP A 298 8.34 -49.71 27.13
N SER A 299 8.04 -49.93 25.85
CA SER A 299 8.02 -51.23 25.22
C SER A 299 9.42 -51.85 25.02
N ILE A 300 10.47 -51.06 24.89
CA ILE A 300 11.83 -51.54 24.62
C ILE A 300 12.75 -51.40 25.85
N ALA A 301 12.83 -50.17 26.40
CA ALA A 301 13.81 -49.87 27.45
C ALA A 301 13.44 -50.50 28.80
N GLY A 302 12.13 -50.62 29.10
CA GLY A 302 11.67 -51.26 30.33
C GLY A 302 12.11 -52.75 30.44
N PRO A 303 11.75 -53.60 29.48
CA PRO A 303 12.19 -54.98 29.43
C PRO A 303 13.72 -55.13 29.44
N LEU A 304 14.44 -54.32 28.68
CA LEU A 304 15.91 -54.38 28.66
C LEU A 304 16.56 -53.99 29.99
N GLU A 305 16.03 -52.99 30.72
CA GLU A 305 16.51 -52.64 32.06
C GLU A 305 16.27 -53.77 33.05
N ASN A 306 15.09 -54.44 32.98
CA ASN A 306 14.79 -55.60 33.84
C ASN A 306 15.70 -56.77 33.55
N MET A 307 15.95 -57.11 32.29
CA MET A 307 16.86 -58.17 31.91
C MET A 307 18.31 -57.86 32.28
N ALA A 308 18.78 -56.65 32.10
CA ALA A 308 20.11 -56.20 32.52
C ALA A 308 20.29 -56.33 34.05
N GLY A 309 19.25 -55.94 34.81
CA GLY A 309 19.20 -56.14 36.27
C GLY A 309 19.28 -57.64 36.68
N ALA A 310 18.47 -58.46 36.03
CA ALA A 310 18.49 -59.91 36.28
C ALA A 310 19.86 -60.56 35.94
N ALA A 311 20.43 -60.22 34.79
CA ALA A 311 21.76 -60.67 34.38
C ALA A 311 22.85 -60.26 35.38
N GLN A 312 22.75 -59.05 35.94
CA GLN A 312 23.71 -58.54 36.92
C GLN A 312 23.64 -59.31 38.26
N GLU A 313 22.44 -59.70 38.68
CA GLU A 313 22.24 -60.50 39.90
C GLU A 313 22.74 -61.95 39.69
N VAL A 314 22.51 -62.50 38.52
CA VAL A 314 23.06 -63.83 38.17
C VAL A 314 24.60 -63.80 38.17
N ALA A 315 25.19 -62.72 37.66
CA ALA A 315 26.64 -62.54 37.67
C ALA A 315 27.24 -62.42 39.08
N LYS A 316 26.46 -62.01 40.10
CA LYS A 316 26.80 -61.98 41.53
C LYS A 316 26.63 -63.33 42.23
N GLY A 317 26.17 -64.36 41.49
CA GLY A 317 25.92 -65.71 42.04
C GLY A 317 24.52 -65.90 42.63
N ASN A 318 23.62 -64.98 42.45
CA ASN A 318 22.24 -65.09 42.89
C ASN A 318 21.35 -65.75 41.81
N LEU A 319 21.39 -67.09 41.76
CA LEU A 319 20.65 -67.89 40.77
C LEU A 319 19.15 -68.08 41.10
N GLY A 320 18.68 -67.55 42.23
CA GLY A 320 17.29 -67.66 42.63
C GLY A 320 16.34 -66.64 42.02
N ILE A 321 16.86 -65.74 41.20
CA ILE A 321 16.07 -64.69 40.53
C ILE A 321 15.46 -65.24 39.26
N VAL A 322 14.14 -65.27 39.19
CA VAL A 322 13.38 -65.59 37.98
C VAL A 322 13.00 -64.25 37.33
N PRO A 323 13.51 -63.91 36.11
CA PRO A 323 13.05 -62.76 35.38
C PRO A 323 11.53 -62.86 35.18
N PRO A 324 10.80 -61.70 35.25
CA PRO A 324 9.33 -61.73 35.09
C PRO A 324 8.98 -62.33 33.71
N GLN A 325 7.99 -63.20 33.69
CA GLN A 325 7.53 -63.91 32.49
C GLN A 325 7.13 -62.86 31.40
N MET A 326 7.61 -63.06 30.18
CA MET A 326 7.37 -62.16 29.07
C MET A 326 6.89 -62.94 27.85
N ASP A 327 5.69 -62.63 27.38
CA ASP A 327 5.08 -63.25 26.20
C ASP A 327 5.32 -62.32 24.99
N ARG A 328 6.46 -62.53 24.31
CA ARG A 328 6.86 -61.75 23.13
C ARG A 328 7.61 -62.66 22.14
N ASP A 329 7.27 -62.47 20.84
CA ASP A 329 7.88 -63.25 19.75
C ASP A 329 9.01 -62.49 18.98
N ASP A 330 9.44 -61.30 19.53
CA ASP A 330 10.49 -60.49 18.96
C ASP A 330 11.89 -60.79 19.56
N GLU A 331 12.92 -60.02 19.13
CA GLU A 331 14.31 -60.16 19.58
C GLU A 331 14.46 -60.00 21.10
N ILE A 332 13.56 -59.20 21.72
CA ILE A 332 13.56 -59.00 23.17
C ILE A 332 13.02 -60.25 23.89
N GLY A 333 12.00 -60.92 23.31
CA GLY A 333 11.51 -62.21 23.78
C GLY A 333 12.53 -63.34 23.67
N GLN A 334 13.32 -63.37 22.53
CA GLN A 334 14.39 -64.32 22.34
C GLN A 334 15.54 -64.13 23.37
N LEU A 335 15.90 -62.89 23.66
CA LEU A 335 16.90 -62.59 24.66
C LEU A 335 16.42 -62.96 26.07
N HIS A 336 15.16 -62.74 26.38
CA HIS A 336 14.53 -63.16 27.65
C HIS A 336 14.59 -64.68 27.82
N ASN A 337 14.20 -65.44 26.81
CA ASN A 337 14.21 -66.90 26.84
C ASN A 337 15.65 -67.45 26.97
N SER A 338 16.62 -66.84 26.34
CA SER A 338 18.04 -67.19 26.47
C SER A 338 18.57 -66.95 27.89
N LEU A 339 18.19 -65.82 28.51
CA LEU A 339 18.52 -65.53 29.91
C LEU A 339 17.89 -66.52 30.87
N LEU A 340 16.60 -66.88 30.66
CA LEU A 340 15.91 -67.90 31.44
C LEU A 340 16.60 -69.27 31.38
N THR A 341 17.07 -69.64 30.19
CA THR A 341 17.80 -70.91 29.98
C THR A 341 19.15 -70.90 30.72
N MET A 342 19.84 -69.75 30.73
CA MET A 342 21.09 -69.59 31.45
C MET A 342 20.95 -69.67 32.97
N VAL A 343 19.85 -69.22 33.52
CA VAL A 343 19.54 -69.28 34.98
C VAL A 343 19.12 -70.69 35.44
N LYS A 344 18.55 -71.47 34.52
CA LYS A 344 18.04 -72.84 34.83
C LYS A 344 19.14 -73.91 34.73
N ASN A 345 20.22 -73.66 33.97
CA ASN A 345 21.39 -74.56 33.83
C ASN A 345 22.46 -74.23 34.87
#